data_10069e1fc02a6cfac4e202ed2d5e9e6e
#
_entry.id   10069e1fc02a6cfac4e202ed2d5e9e6e
#
_cell.length_a   1.000
_cell.length_b   1.000
_cell.length_c   1.000
_cell.angle_alpha   90.00
_cell.angle_beta   90.00
_cell.angle_gamma   90.00
#
_symmetry.space_group_name_H-M   'P 1'
#
loop_
_entity.id
_entity.type
_entity.pdbx_description
1 polymer ?
#
loop_
_entity_poly.entity_id
_entity_poly.type
_entity_poly.pdbx_seq_one_letter_code
_entity_poly.pdbx_strand_id
1 'polypeptide(L)'
;MEYEAEKEAFSTVTEKIGLSRLAERGNAWLHIKTGRSYYNSLNQRVMEIFREEDTDADDDHNFESGRAVAFFTIDLRDGDKPRFPFTGTVSYVDGNRMVVAIPESADISRLSLVKNAGIIISFDETTYRTMFDALDNVIKAKGRLGELRDLFYSHRKAGELSFAPLRFPYLNRTQERGVNKVLYAKDVAIVHGPPGTGKTTTLVEAINETLRRESQVLVCAQSNMAVDWISEKLVDRGIHVLRIGNPSRVNDKMLSFTFERRFESHPDYPDLWSIRKAIRELQDARRHSTM
;
A
#
# COMPACT_ATOMS: atom_id res chain seq x y z
N MET A 1 6.83 -10.01 18.66
CA MET A 1 7.77 -11.10 18.26
C MET A 1 8.15 -10.99 16.78
N GLU A 2 7.20 -11.08 15.83
CA GLU A 2 7.51 -10.98 14.38
C GLU A 2 8.13 -9.63 14.01
N TYR A 3 7.51 -8.53 14.42
CA TYR A 3 8.04 -7.18 14.24
C TYR A 3 9.47 -7.02 14.76
N GLU A 4 9.73 -7.44 16.00
CA GLU A 4 11.06 -7.34 16.60
C GLU A 4 12.07 -8.22 15.88
N ALA A 5 11.67 -9.43 15.47
CA ALA A 5 12.53 -10.35 14.74
C ALA A 5 12.90 -9.81 13.35
N GLU A 6 11.94 -9.23 12.59
CA GLU A 6 12.23 -8.64 11.29
C GLU A 6 13.06 -7.35 11.41
N LYS A 7 12.81 -6.53 12.43
CA LYS A 7 13.60 -5.33 12.72
C LYS A 7 15.04 -5.69 13.08
N GLU A 8 15.22 -6.69 13.93
CA GLU A 8 16.54 -7.18 14.32
C GLU A 8 17.26 -7.83 13.13
N ALA A 9 16.55 -8.60 12.30
CA ALA A 9 17.09 -9.18 11.08
C ALA A 9 17.57 -8.09 10.11
N PHE A 10 16.78 -7.03 9.89
CA PHE A 10 17.16 -5.90 9.06
C PHE A 10 18.39 -5.16 9.61
N SER A 11 18.42 -4.85 10.91
CA SER A 11 19.56 -4.21 11.57
C SER A 11 20.81 -5.08 11.45
N THR A 12 20.68 -6.39 11.73
CA THR A 12 21.78 -7.36 11.62
C THR A 12 22.32 -7.47 10.19
N VAL A 13 21.43 -7.47 9.20
CA VAL A 13 21.82 -7.52 7.77
C VAL A 13 22.58 -6.27 7.39
N THR A 14 22.08 -5.10 7.81
CA THR A 14 22.72 -3.80 7.48
C THR A 14 24.08 -3.65 8.17
N GLU A 15 24.19 -4.04 9.44
CA GLU A 15 25.42 -3.91 10.21
C GLU A 15 26.48 -4.98 9.91
N LYS A 16 26.06 -6.24 9.71
CA LYS A 16 27.01 -7.36 9.52
C LYS A 16 27.38 -7.62 8.07
N ILE A 17 26.46 -7.44 7.12
CA ILE A 17 26.71 -7.71 5.70
C ILE A 17 27.47 -6.56 5.06
N GLY A 18 27.19 -5.34 5.47
CA GLY A 18 27.75 -4.10 4.92
C GLY A 18 27.08 -3.66 3.62
N LEU A 19 27.14 -2.36 3.34
CA LEU A 19 26.43 -1.72 2.23
C LEU A 19 26.89 -2.23 0.85
N SER A 20 28.20 -2.51 0.68
CA SER A 20 28.75 -2.99 -0.60
C SER A 20 28.15 -4.36 -0.98
N ARG A 21 28.07 -5.29 -0.05
CA ARG A 21 27.47 -6.60 -0.32
C ARG A 21 25.96 -6.54 -0.54
N LEU A 22 25.29 -5.57 0.07
CA LEU A 22 23.87 -5.32 -0.20
C LEU A 22 23.66 -4.74 -1.61
N ALA A 23 24.56 -3.92 -2.08
CA ALA A 23 24.57 -3.43 -3.46
C ALA A 23 24.82 -4.57 -4.47
N GLU A 24 25.80 -5.44 -4.23
CA GLU A 24 26.06 -6.63 -5.03
C GLU A 24 24.85 -7.59 -5.13
N ARG A 25 23.99 -7.59 -4.11
CA ARG A 25 22.75 -8.38 -4.09
C ARG A 25 21.54 -7.63 -4.67
N GLY A 26 21.73 -6.43 -5.23
CA GLY A 26 20.66 -5.61 -5.78
C GLY A 26 19.75 -4.95 -4.72
N ASN A 27 20.12 -4.97 -3.42
CA ASN A 27 19.31 -4.45 -2.33
C ASN A 27 19.68 -3.02 -1.91
N ALA A 28 20.73 -2.45 -2.50
CA ALA A 28 21.16 -1.07 -2.27
C ALA A 28 21.71 -0.45 -3.56
N TRP A 29 21.50 0.85 -3.71
CA TRP A 29 22.25 1.69 -4.65
C TRP A 29 23.19 2.57 -3.86
N LEU A 30 24.48 2.44 -4.15
CA LEU A 30 25.53 3.30 -3.62
C LEU A 30 25.71 4.48 -4.59
N HIS A 31 26.17 5.64 -4.09
CA HIS A 31 26.49 6.81 -4.91
C HIS A 31 25.33 7.25 -5.82
N ILE A 32 24.20 7.57 -5.18
CA ILE A 32 23.03 8.07 -5.90
C ILE A 32 23.16 9.58 -6.16
N LYS A 33 22.63 10.02 -7.31
CA LYS A 33 22.38 11.42 -7.62
C LYS A 33 20.90 11.72 -7.41
N THR A 34 20.60 12.79 -6.70
CA THR A 34 19.24 13.30 -6.55
C THR A 34 18.88 14.16 -7.76
N GLY A 35 17.73 13.88 -8.36
CA GLY A 35 17.14 14.67 -9.42
C GLY A 35 16.08 15.66 -8.90
N ARG A 36 15.07 15.91 -9.71
CA ARG A 36 13.97 16.81 -9.36
C ARG A 36 13.13 16.26 -8.23
N SER A 37 12.72 17.15 -7.31
CA SER A 37 11.64 16.87 -6.37
C SER A 37 10.40 17.63 -6.83
N TYR A 38 9.26 16.92 -6.89
CA TYR A 38 8.00 17.47 -7.35
C TYR A 38 6.82 16.77 -6.66
N TYR A 39 5.61 17.27 -6.88
CA TYR A 39 4.39 16.61 -6.42
C TYR A 39 3.75 15.85 -7.56
N ASN A 40 3.43 14.58 -7.32
CA ASN A 40 2.71 13.76 -8.28
C ASN A 40 1.20 14.13 -8.33
N SER A 41 0.43 13.47 -9.19
CA SER A 41 -1.01 13.69 -9.37
C SER A 41 -1.82 13.53 -8.09
N LEU A 42 -1.36 12.70 -7.16
CA LEU A 42 -1.98 12.47 -5.86
C LEU A 42 -1.55 13.47 -4.77
N ASN A 43 -0.78 14.50 -5.15
CA ASN A 43 -0.22 15.47 -4.22
C ASN A 43 0.77 14.86 -3.21
N GLN A 44 1.45 13.78 -3.58
CA GLN A 44 2.54 13.22 -2.79
C GLN A 44 3.86 13.84 -3.27
N ARG A 45 4.70 14.22 -2.33
CA ARG A 45 6.05 14.70 -2.64
C ARG A 45 6.91 13.52 -3.09
N VAL A 46 7.45 13.61 -4.28
CA VAL A 46 8.33 12.58 -4.87
C VAL A 46 9.67 13.17 -5.25
N MET A 47 10.69 12.32 -5.29
CA MET A 47 12.04 12.67 -5.70
C MET A 47 12.57 11.67 -6.71
N GLU A 48 13.17 12.19 -7.79
CA GLU A 48 13.92 11.38 -8.75
C GLU A 48 15.29 11.06 -8.18
N ILE A 49 15.74 9.84 -8.40
CA ILE A 49 17.04 9.33 -7.99
C ILE A 49 17.65 8.61 -9.17
N PHE A 50 18.92 8.83 -9.38
CA PHE A 50 19.70 8.19 -10.41
C PHE A 50 20.86 7.42 -9.78
N ARG A 51 21.06 6.18 -10.20
CA ARG A 51 22.26 5.42 -9.90
C ARG A 51 23.43 6.02 -10.69
N GLU A 52 24.57 6.24 -10.06
CA GLU A 52 25.78 6.64 -10.76
C GLU A 52 26.28 5.48 -11.62
N GLU A 53 26.47 5.73 -12.93
CA GLU A 53 26.99 4.73 -13.87
C GLU A 53 28.48 4.52 -13.62
N ASP A 54 28.81 3.50 -12.86
CA ASP A 54 30.20 3.04 -12.76
C ASP A 54 30.31 1.52 -12.58
N THR A 55 29.44 0.75 -13.22
CA THR A 55 29.64 -0.69 -13.29
C THR A 55 28.96 -1.30 -14.51
N ASP A 56 29.72 -2.12 -15.25
CA ASP A 56 29.26 -3.21 -16.11
C ASP A 56 28.44 -4.28 -15.34
N ALA A 57 27.81 -3.91 -14.25
CA ALA A 57 26.96 -4.81 -13.48
C ALA A 57 25.59 -4.81 -14.14
N ASP A 58 25.21 -5.98 -14.63
CA ASP A 58 23.88 -6.37 -15.05
C ASP A 58 22.81 -5.64 -14.22
N ASP A 59 21.75 -5.18 -14.88
CA ASP A 59 20.63 -4.38 -14.34
C ASP A 59 19.82 -5.04 -13.21
N ASP A 60 20.34 -6.07 -12.55
CA ASP A 60 19.65 -6.84 -11.52
C ASP A 60 19.62 -6.09 -10.18
N HIS A 61 18.48 -5.48 -9.93
CA HIS A 61 18.15 -4.93 -8.62
C HIS A 61 16.78 -5.43 -8.12
N ASN A 62 16.62 -5.48 -6.80
CA ASN A 62 15.40 -5.94 -6.14
C ASN A 62 14.46 -4.79 -5.76
N PHE A 63 14.72 -3.58 -6.26
CA PHE A 63 13.81 -2.45 -6.07
C PHE A 63 12.59 -2.63 -6.95
N GLU A 64 11.42 -2.61 -6.32
CA GLU A 64 10.12 -2.72 -6.96
C GLU A 64 9.23 -1.59 -6.49
N SER A 65 8.27 -1.20 -7.31
CA SER A 65 7.28 -0.22 -6.92
C SER A 65 6.49 -0.65 -5.69
N GLY A 66 6.29 0.29 -4.76
CA GLY A 66 5.68 0.07 -3.46
C GLY A 66 6.61 -0.53 -2.40
N ARG A 67 7.89 -0.75 -2.72
CA ARG A 67 8.89 -1.21 -1.74
C ARG A 67 9.30 -0.06 -0.82
N ALA A 68 9.37 -0.35 0.47
CA ALA A 68 9.92 0.59 1.45
C ALA A 68 11.44 0.68 1.27
N VAL A 69 11.95 1.90 1.33
CA VAL A 69 13.38 2.19 1.17
C VAL A 69 13.85 3.18 2.22
N ALA A 70 15.11 3.10 2.60
CA ALA A 70 15.77 4.07 3.47
C ALA A 70 16.92 4.75 2.73
N PHE A 71 16.97 6.07 2.81
CA PHE A 71 18.12 6.83 2.35
C PHE A 71 19.20 6.77 3.38
N PHE A 72 20.44 6.68 2.96
CA PHE A 72 21.59 6.76 3.87
C PHE A 72 22.65 7.73 3.35
N THR A 73 23.42 8.24 4.27
CA THR A 73 24.61 9.06 4.01
C THR A 73 25.78 8.48 4.80
N ILE A 74 26.96 8.46 4.20
CA ILE A 74 28.19 8.04 4.83
C ILE A 74 29.07 9.29 5.01
N ASP A 75 29.34 9.66 6.25
CA ASP A 75 30.28 10.73 6.56
C ASP A 75 31.65 10.12 6.92
N LEU A 76 32.64 10.33 6.04
CA LEU A 76 34.01 9.85 6.22
C LEU A 76 34.69 10.36 7.52
N ARG A 77 34.11 11.39 8.15
CA ARG A 77 34.61 11.96 9.41
C ARG A 77 34.12 11.21 10.66
N ASP A 78 33.05 10.41 10.53
CA ASP A 78 32.35 9.78 11.63
C ASP A 78 32.49 8.24 11.63
N GLY A 79 33.59 7.73 11.09
CA GLY A 79 33.95 6.32 11.15
C GLY A 79 33.12 5.40 10.24
N ASP A 80 32.76 5.86 9.05
CA ASP A 80 32.08 5.11 7.98
C ASP A 80 30.71 4.47 8.35
N LYS A 81 30.09 4.94 9.44
CA LYS A 81 28.75 4.43 9.80
C LYS A 81 27.66 5.12 8.99
N PRO A 82 26.74 4.36 8.35
CA PRO A 82 25.64 4.94 7.62
C PRO A 82 24.65 5.62 8.58
N ARG A 83 24.22 6.84 8.22
CA ARG A 83 23.12 7.54 8.88
C ARG A 83 21.91 7.48 7.97
N PHE A 84 20.75 7.20 8.52
CA PHE A 84 19.48 7.09 7.78
C PHE A 84 18.60 8.32 8.06
N PRO A 85 18.68 9.37 7.21
CA PRO A 85 17.97 10.63 7.47
C PRO A 85 16.45 10.49 7.35
N PHE A 86 15.97 9.70 6.40
CA PHE A 86 14.54 9.43 6.22
C PHE A 86 14.31 8.17 5.38
N THR A 87 13.07 7.71 5.38
CA THR A 87 12.57 6.58 4.58
C THR A 87 11.64 7.08 3.49
N GLY A 88 11.36 6.24 2.51
CA GLY A 88 10.42 6.52 1.44
C GLY A 88 9.81 5.24 0.89
N THR A 89 8.99 5.39 -0.14
CA THR A 89 8.39 4.26 -0.86
C THR A 89 8.67 4.42 -2.35
N VAL A 90 9.18 3.40 -2.99
CA VAL A 90 9.42 3.39 -4.43
C VAL A 90 8.09 3.56 -5.16
N SER A 91 7.93 4.62 -5.93
CA SER A 91 6.77 4.83 -6.78
C SER A 91 6.96 4.20 -8.16
N TYR A 92 8.18 4.28 -8.68
CA TYR A 92 8.53 3.79 -10.00
C TYR A 92 10.04 3.53 -10.06
N VAL A 93 10.45 2.50 -10.80
CA VAL A 93 11.85 2.22 -11.10
C VAL A 93 11.97 1.70 -12.53
N ASP A 94 12.98 2.18 -13.23
CA ASP A 94 13.28 1.81 -14.61
C ASP A 94 14.80 1.97 -14.84
N GLY A 95 15.49 0.85 -14.97
CA GLY A 95 16.95 0.79 -15.07
C GLY A 95 17.62 1.60 -13.94
N ASN A 96 18.43 2.56 -14.32
CA ASN A 96 19.19 3.42 -13.39
C ASN A 96 18.39 4.59 -12.79
N ARG A 97 17.09 4.72 -13.08
CA ARG A 97 16.22 5.78 -12.59
C ARG A 97 15.15 5.24 -11.65
N MET A 98 15.02 5.89 -10.51
CA MET A 98 13.96 5.58 -9.52
C MET A 98 13.22 6.86 -9.12
N VAL A 99 11.92 6.75 -8.89
CA VAL A 99 11.10 7.80 -8.29
C VAL A 99 10.61 7.30 -6.94
N VAL A 100 10.88 8.04 -5.89
CA VAL A 100 10.54 7.67 -4.51
C VAL A 100 9.60 8.70 -3.90
N ALA A 101 8.48 8.25 -3.37
CA ALA A 101 7.63 9.08 -2.52
C ALA A 101 8.31 9.27 -1.16
N ILE A 102 8.45 10.52 -0.75
CA ILE A 102 9.17 10.92 0.46
C ILE A 102 8.25 11.73 1.37
N PRO A 103 8.48 11.69 2.71
CA PRO A 103 7.72 12.53 3.64
C PRO A 103 7.89 14.02 3.36
N GLU A 104 6.88 14.82 3.67
CA GLU A 104 6.95 16.29 3.58
C GLU A 104 8.09 16.87 4.42
N SER A 105 8.37 16.24 5.57
CA SER A 105 9.43 16.63 6.49
C SER A 105 10.83 16.23 6.05
N ALA A 106 10.98 15.51 4.91
CA ALA A 106 12.28 15.04 4.45
C ALA A 106 13.19 16.20 4.05
N ASP A 107 14.35 16.28 4.69
CA ASP A 107 15.40 17.25 4.37
C ASP A 107 16.29 16.70 3.23
N ILE A 108 15.90 17.02 1.99
CA ILE A 108 16.60 16.59 0.77
C ILE A 108 17.98 17.25 0.66
N SER A 109 18.17 18.44 1.23
CA SER A 109 19.43 19.18 1.11
C SER A 109 20.61 18.39 1.68
N ARG A 110 20.38 17.59 2.69
CA ARG A 110 21.41 16.71 3.29
C ARG A 110 21.92 15.65 2.33
N LEU A 111 21.06 15.10 1.46
CA LEU A 111 21.48 14.12 0.44
C LEU A 111 22.33 14.77 -0.66
N SER A 112 21.98 15.98 -1.07
CA SER A 112 22.68 16.71 -2.13
C SER A 112 24.06 17.23 -1.70
N LEU A 113 24.29 17.44 -0.41
CA LEU A 113 25.54 17.95 0.16
C LEU A 113 26.59 16.85 0.40
N VAL A 114 26.19 15.59 0.46
CA VAL A 114 27.08 14.48 0.79
C VAL A 114 27.40 13.67 -0.47
N LYS A 115 28.70 13.52 -0.76
CA LYS A 115 29.16 12.75 -1.93
C LYS A 115 28.82 11.25 -1.85
N ASN A 116 28.63 10.70 -0.67
CA ASN A 116 28.36 9.29 -0.44
C ASN A 116 26.93 9.10 0.10
N ALA A 117 25.95 9.48 -0.68
CA ALA A 117 24.53 9.16 -0.41
C ALA A 117 24.12 7.89 -1.15
N GLY A 118 23.22 7.13 -0.57
CA GLY A 118 22.68 5.91 -1.18
C GLY A 118 21.26 5.62 -0.71
N ILE A 119 20.71 4.56 -1.26
CA ILE A 119 19.37 4.04 -0.93
C ILE A 119 19.42 2.53 -0.75
N ILE A 120 18.72 2.03 0.25
CA ILE A 120 18.65 0.61 0.57
C ILE A 120 17.19 0.18 0.71
N ILE A 121 16.87 -1.05 0.33
CA ILE A 121 15.59 -1.66 0.64
C ILE A 121 15.46 -1.73 2.16
N SER A 122 14.37 -1.16 2.68
CA SER A 122 14.14 -1.03 4.12
C SER A 122 13.07 -1.98 4.61
N PHE A 123 13.07 -2.18 5.91
CA PHE A 123 11.98 -2.81 6.63
C PHE A 123 10.73 -1.92 6.62
N ASP A 124 9.56 -2.49 6.29
CA ASP A 124 8.30 -1.74 6.24
C ASP A 124 7.69 -1.58 7.65
N GLU A 125 8.26 -0.64 8.41
CA GLU A 125 7.76 -0.31 9.74
C GLU A 125 6.32 0.26 9.71
N THR A 126 5.91 0.86 8.59
CA THR A 126 4.59 1.49 8.45
C THR A 126 3.46 0.47 8.53
N THR A 127 3.63 -0.67 7.89
CA THR A 127 2.65 -1.77 7.95
C THR A 127 2.44 -2.24 9.38
N TYR A 128 3.53 -2.48 10.12
CA TYR A 128 3.44 -2.91 11.52
C TYR A 128 2.83 -1.85 12.42
N ARG A 129 3.19 -0.58 12.24
CA ARG A 129 2.58 0.53 12.99
C ARG A 129 1.06 0.58 12.76
N THR A 130 0.63 0.47 11.50
CA THR A 130 -0.80 0.43 11.16
C THR A 130 -1.52 -0.77 11.82
N MET A 131 -0.87 -1.93 11.88
CA MET A 131 -1.41 -3.11 12.57
C MET A 131 -1.53 -2.88 14.08
N PHE A 132 -0.52 -2.28 14.73
CA PHE A 132 -0.60 -1.93 16.16
C PHE A 132 -1.69 -0.90 16.44
N ASP A 133 -1.79 0.15 15.62
CA ASP A 133 -2.84 1.16 15.74
C ASP A 133 -4.24 0.53 15.58
N ALA A 134 -4.40 -0.41 14.65
CA ALA A 134 -5.64 -1.15 14.48
C ALA A 134 -6.00 -1.99 15.71
N LEU A 135 -5.03 -2.69 16.29
CA LEU A 135 -5.22 -3.45 17.54
C LEU A 135 -5.60 -2.54 18.70
N ASP A 136 -4.90 -1.43 18.87
CA ASP A 136 -5.21 -0.42 19.88
C ASP A 136 -6.62 0.15 19.73
N ASN A 137 -7.04 0.42 18.49
CA ASN A 137 -8.40 0.86 18.19
C ASN A 137 -9.44 -0.19 18.57
N VAL A 138 -9.19 -1.48 18.30
CA VAL A 138 -10.08 -2.56 18.66
C VAL A 138 -10.16 -2.73 20.19
N ILE A 139 -9.01 -2.65 20.90
CA ILE A 139 -8.97 -2.76 22.37
C ILE A 139 -9.79 -1.64 23.03
N LYS A 140 -9.65 -0.42 22.53
CA LYS A 140 -10.33 0.78 23.04
C LYS A 140 -11.75 0.97 22.49
N ALA A 141 -12.17 0.11 21.57
CA ALA A 141 -13.41 0.25 20.82
C ALA A 141 -14.65 0.27 21.72
N LYS A 142 -15.58 1.16 21.38
CA LYS A 142 -16.92 1.29 21.96
C LYS A 142 -17.97 1.19 20.85
N GLY A 143 -19.24 1.12 21.22
CA GLY A 143 -20.34 1.02 20.26
C GLY A 143 -20.21 -0.22 19.36
N ARG A 144 -20.51 -0.10 18.07
CA ARG A 144 -20.58 -1.24 17.15
C ARG A 144 -19.26 -2.02 17.03
N LEU A 145 -18.12 -1.35 16.98
CA LEU A 145 -16.82 -2.03 16.91
C LEU A 145 -16.52 -2.82 18.20
N GLY A 146 -16.88 -2.27 19.36
CA GLY A 146 -16.77 -2.97 20.65
C GLY A 146 -17.67 -4.20 20.69
N GLU A 147 -18.91 -4.09 20.20
CA GLU A 147 -19.83 -5.24 20.09
C GLU A 147 -19.28 -6.36 19.20
N LEU A 148 -18.66 -6.01 18.06
CA LEU A 148 -18.03 -6.99 17.16
C LEU A 148 -16.81 -7.64 17.82
N ARG A 149 -15.97 -6.88 18.52
CA ARG A 149 -14.87 -7.44 19.32
C ARG A 149 -15.37 -8.48 20.31
N ASP A 150 -16.39 -8.13 21.11
CA ASP A 150 -16.94 -9.01 22.14
C ASP A 150 -17.56 -10.29 21.56
N LEU A 151 -18.07 -10.20 20.33
CA LEU A 151 -18.55 -11.35 19.58
C LEU A 151 -17.42 -12.32 19.23
N PHE A 152 -16.27 -11.82 18.75
CA PHE A 152 -15.11 -12.66 18.44
C PHE A 152 -14.49 -13.34 19.68
N TYR A 153 -14.63 -12.73 20.85
CA TYR A 153 -14.23 -13.33 22.13
C TYR A 153 -15.32 -14.19 22.78
N SER A 154 -16.40 -14.49 22.04
CA SER A 154 -17.53 -15.32 22.53
C SER A 154 -18.31 -14.73 23.71
N HIS A 155 -18.14 -13.44 23.99
CA HIS A 155 -18.93 -12.74 25.01
C HIS A 155 -20.38 -12.45 24.55
N ARG A 156 -20.59 -12.59 23.24
CA ARG A 156 -21.89 -12.31 22.60
C ARG A 156 -22.12 -13.29 21.46
N LYS A 157 -23.35 -13.65 21.18
CA LYS A 157 -23.75 -14.45 20.02
C LYS A 157 -23.98 -13.56 18.81
N ALA A 158 -23.57 -14.02 17.61
CA ALA A 158 -23.88 -13.35 16.35
C ALA A 158 -25.38 -13.34 16.08
N GLY A 159 -25.89 -12.21 15.63
CA GLY A 159 -27.28 -12.06 15.21
C GLY A 159 -27.53 -12.58 13.81
N GLU A 160 -28.70 -13.05 13.52
CA GLU A 160 -29.15 -13.43 12.18
C GLU A 160 -30.43 -12.68 11.81
N LEU A 161 -30.58 -12.38 10.52
CA LEU A 161 -31.81 -11.89 9.91
C LEU A 161 -32.62 -13.09 9.41
N SER A 162 -33.94 -12.93 9.31
CA SER A 162 -34.82 -13.97 8.80
C SER A 162 -35.55 -13.48 7.55
N PHE A 163 -35.35 -14.17 6.44
CA PHE A 163 -36.11 -13.99 5.20
C PHE A 163 -36.09 -15.29 4.37
N ALA A 164 -36.89 -15.34 3.29
CA ALA A 164 -36.92 -16.51 2.44
C ALA A 164 -35.55 -16.69 1.73
N PRO A 165 -34.99 -17.91 1.66
CA PRO A 165 -33.71 -18.15 1.00
C PRO A 165 -33.80 -17.85 -0.50
N LEU A 166 -32.77 -17.16 -1.00
CA LEU A 166 -32.60 -16.90 -2.43
C LEU A 166 -32.12 -18.17 -3.14
N ARG A 167 -32.53 -18.32 -4.40
CA ARG A 167 -32.16 -19.42 -5.28
C ARG A 167 -31.24 -18.93 -6.36
N PHE A 168 -30.16 -19.69 -6.60
CA PHE A 168 -29.14 -19.40 -7.60
C PHE A 168 -28.90 -20.61 -8.49
N PRO A 169 -29.60 -20.73 -9.63
CA PRO A 169 -29.55 -21.94 -10.49
C PRO A 169 -28.16 -22.28 -11.00
N TYR A 170 -27.24 -21.30 -11.04
CA TYR A 170 -25.85 -21.44 -11.49
C TYR A 170 -24.87 -21.76 -10.35
N LEU A 171 -25.30 -21.79 -9.12
CA LEU A 171 -24.51 -22.21 -7.96
C LEU A 171 -24.86 -23.64 -7.56
N ASN A 172 -23.87 -24.36 -7.03
CA ASN A 172 -24.17 -25.61 -6.37
C ASN A 172 -24.83 -25.37 -5.00
N ARG A 173 -25.45 -26.40 -4.43
CA ARG A 173 -26.20 -26.30 -3.16
C ARG A 173 -25.36 -25.74 -2.00
N THR A 174 -24.07 -26.06 -1.95
CA THR A 174 -23.17 -25.58 -0.88
C THR A 174 -22.85 -24.11 -1.05
N GLN A 175 -22.60 -23.67 -2.27
CA GLN A 175 -22.35 -22.27 -2.61
C GLN A 175 -23.62 -21.43 -2.37
N GLU A 176 -24.81 -21.92 -2.84
CA GLU A 176 -26.10 -21.26 -2.59
C GLU A 176 -26.34 -21.07 -1.07
N ARG A 177 -26.07 -22.13 -0.29
CA ARG A 177 -26.18 -22.05 1.16
C ARG A 177 -25.19 -21.05 1.76
N GLY A 178 -23.95 -20.99 1.22
CA GLY A 178 -22.93 -20.02 1.63
C GLY A 178 -23.39 -18.59 1.41
N VAL A 179 -23.89 -18.26 0.22
CA VAL A 179 -24.44 -16.93 -0.08
C VAL A 179 -25.58 -16.57 0.86
N ASN A 180 -26.57 -17.45 1.03
CA ASN A 180 -27.68 -17.19 1.94
C ASN A 180 -27.22 -16.97 3.38
N LYS A 181 -26.21 -17.71 3.87
CA LYS A 181 -25.65 -17.50 5.20
C LYS A 181 -24.98 -16.14 5.38
N VAL A 182 -24.29 -15.63 4.34
CA VAL A 182 -23.75 -14.27 4.35
C VAL A 182 -24.89 -13.25 4.43
N LEU A 183 -25.94 -13.43 3.64
CA LEU A 183 -27.08 -12.49 3.61
C LEU A 183 -27.91 -12.50 4.89
N TYR A 184 -27.97 -13.62 5.61
CA TYR A 184 -28.64 -13.71 6.91
C TYR A 184 -27.83 -13.10 8.05
N ALA A 185 -26.52 -12.96 7.89
CA ALA A 185 -25.67 -12.45 8.95
C ALA A 185 -25.98 -10.98 9.24
N LYS A 186 -26.35 -10.69 10.48
CA LYS A 186 -26.47 -9.33 10.99
C LYS A 186 -25.09 -8.76 11.42
N ASP A 187 -24.24 -9.64 11.90
CA ASP A 187 -22.95 -9.27 12.47
C ASP A 187 -21.78 -9.84 11.66
N VAL A 188 -21.65 -11.15 11.56
CA VAL A 188 -20.52 -11.86 10.96
C VAL A 188 -20.99 -13.14 10.27
N ALA A 189 -20.43 -13.42 9.08
CA ALA A 189 -20.51 -14.73 8.44
C ALA A 189 -19.12 -15.21 8.05
N ILE A 190 -18.85 -16.49 8.22
CA ILE A 190 -17.59 -17.13 7.82
C ILE A 190 -17.87 -18.12 6.70
N VAL A 191 -17.26 -17.90 5.53
CA VAL A 191 -17.29 -18.83 4.39
C VAL A 191 -15.94 -19.51 4.29
N HIS A 192 -15.90 -20.76 4.74
CA HIS A 192 -14.70 -21.59 4.71
C HIS A 192 -14.81 -22.67 3.62
N GLY A 193 -13.69 -23.00 2.98
CA GLY A 193 -13.62 -24.09 2.00
C GLY A 193 -12.19 -24.32 1.53
N PRO A 194 -11.83 -25.57 1.16
CA PRO A 194 -10.55 -25.89 0.55
C PRO A 194 -10.28 -25.13 -0.76
N PRO A 195 -9.04 -25.12 -1.28
CA PRO A 195 -8.75 -24.63 -2.62
C PRO A 195 -9.64 -25.30 -3.68
N GLY A 196 -10.04 -24.56 -4.72
CA GLY A 196 -10.83 -25.09 -5.83
C GLY A 196 -12.35 -25.26 -5.59
N THR A 197 -12.87 -25.01 -4.39
CA THR A 197 -14.31 -25.17 -4.06
C THR A 197 -15.20 -24.04 -4.56
N GLY A 198 -14.65 -23.04 -5.23
CA GLY A 198 -15.40 -21.90 -5.75
C GLY A 198 -15.73 -20.83 -4.69
N LYS A 199 -14.87 -20.67 -3.67
CA LYS A 199 -15.05 -19.60 -2.66
C LYS A 199 -15.21 -18.21 -3.29
N THR A 200 -14.38 -17.89 -4.28
CA THR A 200 -14.45 -16.59 -4.98
C THR A 200 -15.78 -16.40 -5.69
N THR A 201 -16.30 -17.43 -6.36
CA THR A 201 -17.63 -17.38 -7.00
C THR A 201 -18.71 -17.13 -5.97
N THR A 202 -18.67 -17.83 -4.83
CA THR A 202 -19.60 -17.63 -3.72
C THR A 202 -19.51 -16.23 -3.15
N LEU A 203 -18.28 -15.70 -2.97
CA LEU A 203 -18.05 -14.36 -2.44
C LEU A 203 -18.54 -13.27 -3.40
N VAL A 204 -18.23 -13.38 -4.69
CA VAL A 204 -18.70 -12.43 -5.72
C VAL A 204 -20.22 -12.37 -5.75
N GLU A 205 -20.90 -13.52 -5.66
CA GLU A 205 -22.36 -13.56 -5.59
C GLU A 205 -22.90 -12.94 -4.30
N ALA A 206 -22.29 -13.24 -3.16
CA ALA A 206 -22.67 -12.66 -1.88
C ALA A 206 -22.51 -11.12 -1.90
N ILE A 207 -21.43 -10.61 -2.49
CA ILE A 207 -21.21 -9.15 -2.67
C ILE A 207 -22.29 -8.55 -3.57
N ASN A 208 -22.59 -9.18 -4.71
CA ASN A 208 -23.63 -8.73 -5.64
C ASN A 208 -25.00 -8.61 -4.96
N GLU A 209 -25.39 -9.63 -4.22
CA GLU A 209 -26.66 -9.64 -3.50
C GLU A 209 -26.66 -8.65 -2.31
N THR A 210 -25.51 -8.47 -1.63
CA THR A 210 -25.38 -7.49 -0.56
C THR A 210 -25.56 -6.07 -1.08
N LEU A 211 -25.01 -5.73 -2.25
CA LEU A 211 -25.15 -4.41 -2.91
C LEU A 211 -26.59 -4.07 -3.29
N ARG A 212 -27.51 -5.03 -3.34
CA ARG A 212 -28.94 -4.75 -3.51
C ARG A 212 -29.59 -4.19 -2.24
N ARG A 213 -28.93 -4.29 -1.11
CA ARG A 213 -29.43 -3.88 0.21
C ARG A 213 -28.58 -2.78 0.84
N GLU A 214 -27.29 -2.74 0.48
CA GLU A 214 -26.30 -1.82 1.03
C GLU A 214 -25.80 -0.88 -0.05
N SER A 215 -25.51 0.34 0.32
CA SER A 215 -25.00 1.36 -0.62
C SER A 215 -23.54 1.12 -1.01
N GLN A 216 -22.78 0.47 -0.15
CA GLN A 216 -21.34 0.23 -0.35
C GLN A 216 -20.92 -1.08 0.32
N VAL A 217 -19.97 -1.76 -0.32
CA VAL A 217 -19.29 -2.95 0.22
C VAL A 217 -17.77 -2.74 0.11
N LEU A 218 -17.06 -2.90 1.22
CA LEU A 218 -15.60 -2.88 1.25
C LEU A 218 -15.09 -4.32 1.14
N VAL A 219 -14.25 -4.58 0.13
CA VAL A 219 -13.62 -5.88 -0.10
C VAL A 219 -12.11 -5.76 0.14
N CYS A 220 -11.58 -6.53 1.06
CA CYS A 220 -10.15 -6.56 1.40
C CYS A 220 -9.56 -7.95 1.18
N ALA A 221 -8.30 -8.00 0.73
CA ALA A 221 -7.52 -9.23 0.67
C ALA A 221 -6.03 -8.96 1.00
N GLN A 222 -5.30 -9.99 1.38
CA GLN A 222 -3.88 -9.87 1.73
C GLN A 222 -2.98 -9.60 0.54
N SER A 223 -3.36 -10.06 -0.67
CA SER A 223 -2.57 -9.85 -1.88
C SER A 223 -3.29 -8.97 -2.90
N ASN A 224 -2.53 -8.17 -3.63
CA ASN A 224 -3.04 -7.36 -4.75
C ASN A 224 -3.71 -8.24 -5.81
N MET A 225 -3.11 -9.38 -6.14
CA MET A 225 -3.66 -10.34 -7.11
C MET A 225 -5.06 -10.84 -6.71
N ALA A 226 -5.30 -11.12 -5.44
CA ALA A 226 -6.61 -11.56 -4.97
C ALA A 226 -7.65 -10.44 -5.04
N VAL A 227 -7.26 -9.20 -4.69
CA VAL A 227 -8.13 -8.02 -4.83
C VAL A 227 -8.47 -7.79 -6.30
N ASP A 228 -7.48 -7.82 -7.18
CA ASP A 228 -7.67 -7.58 -8.60
C ASP A 228 -8.59 -8.63 -9.22
N TRP A 229 -8.38 -9.90 -8.89
CA TRP A 229 -9.24 -10.97 -9.41
C TRP A 229 -10.69 -10.88 -8.96
N ILE A 230 -10.93 -10.59 -7.69
CA ILE A 230 -12.29 -10.35 -7.19
C ILE A 230 -12.89 -9.13 -7.89
N SER A 231 -12.12 -8.05 -8.02
CA SER A 231 -12.54 -6.83 -8.69
C SER A 231 -12.93 -7.06 -10.16
N GLU A 232 -12.14 -7.81 -10.92
CA GLU A 232 -12.46 -8.20 -12.29
C GLU A 232 -13.82 -8.93 -12.37
N LYS A 233 -14.04 -9.91 -11.49
CA LYS A 233 -15.30 -10.67 -11.45
C LYS A 233 -16.51 -9.80 -11.11
N LEU A 234 -16.32 -8.77 -10.29
CA LEU A 234 -17.38 -7.81 -9.98
C LEU A 234 -17.65 -6.87 -11.15
N VAL A 235 -16.60 -6.39 -11.82
CA VAL A 235 -16.74 -5.59 -13.06
C VAL A 235 -17.41 -6.37 -14.18
N ASP A 236 -17.05 -7.63 -14.39
CA ASP A 236 -17.67 -8.52 -15.38
C ASP A 236 -19.20 -8.68 -15.16
N ARG A 237 -19.66 -8.45 -13.93
CA ARG A 237 -21.09 -8.42 -13.55
C ARG A 237 -21.74 -7.04 -13.61
N GLY A 238 -21.01 -6.03 -14.11
CA GLY A 238 -21.51 -4.66 -14.21
C GLY A 238 -21.52 -3.90 -12.89
N ILE A 239 -20.82 -4.38 -11.85
CA ILE A 239 -20.72 -3.70 -10.56
C ILE A 239 -19.69 -2.59 -10.66
N HIS A 240 -20.03 -1.41 -10.13
CA HIS A 240 -19.11 -0.30 -10.04
C HIS A 240 -18.04 -0.55 -8.98
N VAL A 241 -16.81 -0.76 -9.41
CA VAL A 241 -15.67 -1.03 -8.52
C VAL A 241 -14.76 0.18 -8.46
N LEU A 242 -14.30 0.53 -7.25
CA LEU A 242 -13.18 1.43 -7.02
C LEU A 242 -12.02 0.62 -6.43
N ARG A 243 -10.94 0.48 -7.20
CA ARG A 243 -9.72 -0.24 -6.76
C ARG A 243 -8.80 0.70 -5.99
N ILE A 244 -8.66 0.48 -4.69
CA ILE A 244 -7.77 1.25 -3.81
C ILE A 244 -6.47 0.45 -3.60
N GLY A 245 -5.34 1.10 -3.74
CA GLY A 245 -4.02 0.52 -3.54
C GLY A 245 -2.99 1.14 -4.48
N ASN A 246 -1.74 0.70 -4.40
CA ASN A 246 -0.68 1.25 -5.25
C ASN A 246 -0.91 0.84 -6.73
N PRO A 247 -1.13 1.81 -7.66
CA PRO A 247 -1.43 1.52 -9.06
C PRO A 247 -0.41 0.64 -9.78
N SER A 248 0.85 0.74 -9.41
CA SER A 248 1.91 -0.06 -10.05
C SER A 248 1.91 -1.54 -9.66
N ARG A 249 1.09 -1.93 -8.70
CA ARG A 249 0.85 -3.32 -8.29
C ARG A 249 -0.52 -3.84 -8.73
N VAL A 250 -1.23 -3.09 -9.54
CA VAL A 250 -2.55 -3.41 -10.08
C VAL A 250 -2.37 -3.98 -11.48
N ASN A 251 -3.10 -5.03 -11.83
CA ASN A 251 -3.06 -5.57 -13.18
C ASN A 251 -3.65 -4.59 -14.20
N ASP A 252 -3.27 -4.74 -15.48
CA ASP A 252 -3.63 -3.81 -16.55
C ASP A 252 -5.14 -3.62 -16.72
N LYS A 253 -5.93 -4.68 -16.53
CA LYS A 253 -7.39 -4.62 -16.64
C LYS A 253 -8.03 -3.75 -15.57
N MET A 254 -7.43 -3.73 -14.38
CA MET A 254 -7.96 -3.00 -13.23
C MET A 254 -7.39 -1.58 -13.08
N LEU A 255 -6.39 -1.19 -13.89
CA LEU A 255 -5.77 0.14 -13.81
C LEU A 255 -6.79 1.28 -13.96
N SER A 256 -7.73 1.19 -14.91
CA SER A 256 -8.76 2.22 -15.12
C SER A 256 -9.75 2.34 -13.96
N PHE A 257 -9.83 1.34 -13.09
CA PHE A 257 -10.67 1.31 -11.90
C PHE A 257 -9.97 1.78 -10.64
N THR A 258 -8.67 2.10 -10.72
CA THR A 258 -7.93 2.65 -9.59
C THR A 258 -8.42 4.05 -9.23
N PHE A 259 -8.31 4.39 -7.94
CA PHE A 259 -8.64 5.73 -7.45
C PHE A 259 -7.86 6.80 -8.20
N GLU A 260 -6.57 6.58 -8.41
CA GLU A 260 -5.66 7.51 -9.07
C GLU A 260 -6.11 7.80 -10.50
N ARG A 261 -6.38 6.76 -11.29
CA ARG A 261 -6.82 6.94 -12.69
C ARG A 261 -8.19 7.58 -12.80
N ARG A 262 -9.12 7.21 -11.94
CA ARG A 262 -10.43 7.84 -11.91
C ARG A 262 -10.36 9.29 -11.46
N PHE A 263 -9.50 9.60 -10.50
CA PHE A 263 -9.26 10.94 -10.01
C PHE A 263 -8.64 11.82 -11.12
N GLU A 264 -7.59 11.33 -11.80
CA GLU A 264 -6.93 12.02 -12.91
C GLU A 264 -7.85 12.23 -14.13
N SER A 265 -8.79 11.31 -14.37
CA SER A 265 -9.75 11.41 -15.48
C SER A 265 -10.99 12.25 -15.16
N HIS A 266 -11.14 12.76 -13.93
CA HIS A 266 -12.26 13.60 -13.57
C HIS A 266 -12.20 14.95 -14.29
N PRO A 267 -13.32 15.47 -14.83
CA PRO A 267 -13.33 16.75 -15.57
C PRO A 267 -12.71 17.93 -14.80
N ASP A 268 -12.93 18.01 -13.49
CA ASP A 268 -12.45 19.10 -12.62
C ASP A 268 -10.98 18.90 -12.17
N TYR A 269 -10.31 17.82 -12.59
CA TYR A 269 -8.94 17.55 -12.16
C TYR A 269 -7.93 18.63 -12.56
N PRO A 270 -7.97 19.21 -13.78
CA PRO A 270 -7.07 20.30 -14.17
C PRO A 270 -7.21 21.53 -13.26
N ASP A 271 -8.44 21.88 -12.87
CA ASP A 271 -8.70 23.02 -11.99
C ASP A 271 -8.17 22.76 -10.59
N LEU A 272 -8.43 21.57 -10.05
CA LEU A 272 -7.89 21.16 -8.76
C LEU A 272 -6.35 21.17 -8.76
N TRP A 273 -5.73 20.71 -9.84
CA TRP A 273 -4.27 20.73 -9.98
C TRP A 273 -3.71 22.15 -9.97
N SER A 274 -4.34 23.08 -10.72
CA SER A 274 -3.93 24.48 -10.76
C SER A 274 -4.06 25.17 -9.40
N ILE A 275 -5.14 24.93 -8.66
CA ILE A 275 -5.35 25.43 -7.30
C ILE A 275 -4.30 24.89 -6.33
N ARG A 276 -4.04 23.59 -6.35
CA ARG A 276 -2.99 22.97 -5.52
C ARG A 276 -1.61 23.54 -5.80
N LYS A 277 -1.30 23.81 -7.07
CA LYS A 277 -0.03 24.45 -7.47
C LYS A 277 0.07 25.85 -6.90
N ALA A 278 -0.96 26.67 -7.05
CA ALA A 278 -1.01 28.03 -6.52
C ALA A 278 -0.86 28.07 -4.98
N ILE A 279 -1.53 27.16 -4.27
CA ILE A 279 -1.38 27.04 -2.80
C ILE A 279 0.06 26.76 -2.42
N ARG A 280 0.75 25.83 -3.10
CA ARG A 280 2.16 25.51 -2.82
C ARG A 280 3.07 26.71 -3.07
N GLU A 281 2.89 27.40 -4.19
CA GLU A 281 3.68 28.58 -4.53
C GLU A 281 3.54 29.68 -3.46
N LEU A 282 2.34 29.89 -2.95
CA LEU A 282 2.07 30.84 -1.87
C LEU A 282 2.70 30.39 -0.54
N GLN A 283 2.66 29.10 -0.23
CA GLN A 283 3.30 28.55 0.97
C GLN A 283 4.82 28.68 0.93
N ASP A 284 5.42 28.43 -0.23
CA ASP A 284 6.86 28.56 -0.43
C ASP A 284 7.30 30.04 -0.36
N ALA A 285 6.57 30.93 -1.01
CA ALA A 285 6.80 32.38 -0.90
C ALA A 285 6.74 32.87 0.55
N ARG A 286 5.76 32.39 1.34
CA ARG A 286 5.65 32.71 2.77
C ARG A 286 6.86 32.22 3.57
N ARG A 287 7.35 31.01 3.31
CA ARG A 287 8.54 30.46 3.99
C ARG A 287 9.79 31.28 3.71
N HIS A 288 9.97 31.75 2.48
CA HIS A 288 11.13 32.59 2.10
C HIS A 288 11.01 34.02 2.62
N SER A 289 9.80 34.50 2.92
CA SER A 289 9.59 35.86 3.47
C SER A 289 9.77 35.93 4.98
N THR A 290 9.90 34.79 5.66
CA THR A 290 10.02 34.70 7.13
C THR A 290 11.46 34.36 7.56
N MET A 291 12.38 34.17 6.60
CA MET A 291 13.83 34.10 6.79
C MET A 291 14.48 35.46 6.48
#